data_0b9e31bb53405df25f1f6b0db50276f4
#
_entry.id   0b9e31bb53405df25f1f6b0db50276f4
#
_cell.length_a   1.000
_cell.length_b   1.000
_cell.length_c   1.000
_cell.angle_alpha   90.00
_cell.angle_beta   90.00
_cell.angle_gamma   90.00
#
_symmetry.space_group_name_H-M   'P 1'
#
loop_
_entity.id
_entity.type
_entity.pdbx_description
1 polymer ?
#
loop_
_entity_poly.entity_id
_entity_poly.type
_entity_poly.pdbx_seq_one_letter_code
_entity_poly.pdbx_strand_id
1 'polypeptide(L)'
;MFKIMPMKINQKSMEPILFDGDYVLVTQKKKYNKGDIVVFRDKFDSKYKIKYIFAESNDWVDISSVPPKIRIDNNNKNYLNKLTKLEHNTFYVLGYNEQMSKDSRHFGPIAYDQIIGKLIFRYYPFNSIRFF
;
A
#
# COMPACT_ATOMS: atom_id res chain seq x y z
N MET A 1 -17.97 -13.06 -8.30
CA MET A 1 -16.94 -13.15 -9.35
C MET A 1 -15.91 -12.04 -9.15
N PHE A 2 -14.65 -12.40 -9.14
CA PHE A 2 -13.58 -11.41 -8.99
C PHE A 2 -13.24 -10.79 -10.34
N LYS A 3 -13.15 -9.47 -10.37
CA LYS A 3 -12.80 -8.73 -11.56
C LYS A 3 -11.27 -8.67 -11.70
N ILE A 4 -10.75 -8.99 -12.89
CA ILE A 4 -9.35 -8.85 -13.25
C ILE A 4 -9.21 -7.63 -14.14
N MET A 5 -8.28 -6.75 -13.81
CA MET A 5 -8.08 -5.48 -14.49
C MET A 5 -6.63 -5.34 -14.94
N PRO A 6 -6.38 -5.13 -16.24
CA PRO A 6 -5.04 -4.74 -16.68
C PRO A 6 -4.79 -3.27 -16.37
N MET A 7 -3.58 -2.96 -15.93
CA MET A 7 -3.17 -1.59 -15.61
C MET A 7 -1.73 -1.35 -16.03
N LYS A 8 -1.43 -0.10 -16.35
CA LYS A 8 -0.07 0.35 -16.63
C LYS A 8 0.45 1.17 -15.46
N ILE A 9 1.67 0.90 -15.03
CA ILE A 9 2.30 1.66 -13.95
C ILE A 9 2.85 2.97 -14.52
N ASN A 10 2.44 4.10 -13.94
CA ASN A 10 2.82 5.44 -14.38
C ASN A 10 3.57 6.23 -13.30
N GLN A 11 4.14 5.56 -12.31
CA GLN A 11 4.80 6.21 -11.19
C GLN A 11 6.06 5.45 -10.77
N LYS A 12 6.92 6.14 -10.04
CA LYS A 12 8.20 5.60 -9.56
C LYS A 12 8.19 5.20 -8.09
N SER A 13 7.05 5.37 -7.41
CA SER A 13 6.96 5.15 -5.96
C SER A 13 7.18 3.70 -5.53
N MET A 14 7.07 2.75 -6.46
CA MET A 14 7.21 1.33 -6.17
C MET A 14 8.52 0.74 -6.69
N GLU A 15 9.43 1.57 -7.22
CA GLU A 15 10.76 1.09 -7.59
C GLU A 15 11.51 0.62 -6.34
N PRO A 16 12.31 -0.43 -6.40
CA PRO A 16 12.67 -1.25 -7.57
C PRO A 16 11.75 -2.46 -7.83
N ILE A 17 10.62 -2.56 -7.16
CA ILE A 17 9.69 -3.70 -7.31
C ILE A 17 8.85 -3.56 -8.59
N LEU A 18 8.32 -2.36 -8.82
CA LEU A 18 7.59 -2.01 -10.04
C LEU A 18 8.22 -0.77 -10.64
N PHE A 19 8.30 -0.74 -11.96
CA PHE A 19 8.85 0.40 -12.70
C PHE A 19 7.78 1.09 -13.52
N ASP A 20 7.98 2.38 -13.74
CA ASP A 20 7.16 3.16 -14.67
C ASP A 20 7.14 2.46 -16.03
N GLY A 21 5.96 2.28 -16.60
CA GLY A 21 5.78 1.56 -17.86
C GLY A 21 5.51 0.07 -17.75
N ASP A 22 5.59 -0.52 -16.56
CA ASP A 22 5.21 -1.92 -16.35
C ASP A 22 3.72 -2.13 -16.60
N TYR A 23 3.35 -3.28 -17.18
CA TYR A 23 1.96 -3.69 -17.35
C TYR A 23 1.63 -4.83 -16.40
N VAL A 24 0.58 -4.67 -15.64
CA VAL A 24 0.23 -5.57 -14.54
C VAL A 24 -1.25 -5.95 -14.59
N LEU A 25 -1.56 -7.08 -13.97
CA LEU A 25 -2.93 -7.50 -13.70
C LEU A 25 -3.24 -7.29 -12.22
N VAL A 26 -4.39 -6.72 -11.95
CA VAL A 26 -4.92 -6.42 -10.63
C VAL A 26 -6.24 -7.13 -10.47
N THR A 27 -6.47 -7.77 -9.32
CA THR A 27 -7.73 -8.45 -9.03
C THR A 27 -8.32 -8.03 -7.70
N GLN A 28 -9.64 -7.91 -7.67
CA GLN A 28 -10.37 -7.63 -6.44
C GLN A 28 -10.34 -8.85 -5.51
N LYS A 29 -10.15 -8.62 -4.23
CA LYS A 29 -10.16 -9.64 -3.18
C LYS A 29 -11.13 -9.27 -2.09
N LYS A 30 -11.62 -10.28 -1.36
CA LYS A 30 -12.43 -10.07 -0.16
C LYS A 30 -11.59 -9.60 1.03
N LYS A 31 -10.31 -10.02 1.05
CA LYS A 31 -9.39 -9.69 2.13
C LYS A 31 -8.02 -9.32 1.55
N TYR A 32 -7.44 -8.26 2.11
CA TYR A 32 -6.09 -7.81 1.78
C TYR A 32 -5.20 -7.97 3.01
N ASN A 33 -3.92 -8.31 2.79
CA ASN A 33 -2.98 -8.63 3.85
C ASN A 33 -1.73 -7.75 3.76
N LYS A 34 -1.00 -7.67 4.86
CA LYS A 34 0.33 -7.03 4.87
C LYS A 34 1.21 -7.61 3.77
N GLY A 35 1.92 -6.73 3.08
CA GLY A 35 2.78 -7.10 1.98
C GLY A 35 2.08 -7.10 0.62
N ASP A 36 0.76 -7.13 0.59
CA ASP A 36 0.02 -7.04 -0.67
C ASP A 36 0.27 -5.67 -1.31
N ILE A 37 0.49 -5.68 -2.62
CA ILE A 37 0.54 -4.46 -3.42
C ILE A 37 -0.87 -4.20 -3.91
N VAL A 38 -1.43 -3.06 -3.53
CA VAL A 38 -2.83 -2.72 -3.82
C VAL A 38 -2.94 -1.45 -4.64
N VAL A 39 -3.97 -1.39 -5.47
CA VAL A 39 -4.39 -0.19 -6.18
C VAL A 39 -5.61 0.37 -5.47
N PHE A 40 -5.59 1.64 -5.18
CA PHE A 40 -6.69 2.31 -4.48
C PHE A 40 -6.92 3.70 -5.06
N ARG A 41 -8.10 4.24 -4.80
CA ARG A 41 -8.45 5.61 -5.18
C ARG A 41 -8.19 6.53 -3.99
N ASP A 42 -7.37 7.55 -4.21
CA ASP A 42 -7.12 8.59 -3.22
C ASP A 42 -8.37 9.44 -3.04
N LYS A 43 -8.75 9.71 -1.78
CA LYS A 43 -9.95 10.51 -1.48
C LYS A 43 -9.80 11.98 -1.85
N PHE A 44 -8.57 12.50 -1.82
CA PHE A 44 -8.33 13.93 -2.00
C PHE A 44 -8.28 14.34 -3.47
N ASP A 45 -7.57 13.57 -4.30
CA ASP A 45 -7.37 13.91 -5.71
C ASP A 45 -8.12 12.99 -6.68
N SER A 46 -8.80 11.97 -6.18
CA SER A 46 -9.56 10.96 -6.94
C SER A 46 -8.70 10.15 -7.92
N LYS A 47 -7.38 10.22 -7.80
CA LYS A 47 -6.47 9.46 -8.65
C LYS A 47 -6.23 8.08 -8.10
N TYR A 48 -5.93 7.14 -8.99
CA TYR A 48 -5.49 5.81 -8.61
C TYR A 48 -4.04 5.84 -8.18
N LYS A 49 -3.74 5.16 -7.09
CA LYS A 49 -2.39 5.00 -6.54
C LYS A 49 -2.11 3.54 -6.29
N ILE A 50 -0.84 3.17 -6.41
CA ILE A 50 -0.38 1.81 -6.13
C ILE A 50 0.67 1.85 -5.03
N LYS A 51 0.45 1.08 -3.97
CA LYS A 51 1.32 1.01 -2.79
C LYS A 51 1.26 -0.38 -2.20
N TYR A 52 2.19 -0.72 -1.29
CA TYR A 52 2.07 -1.96 -0.55
C TYR A 52 1.47 -1.71 0.84
N ILE A 53 0.76 -2.70 1.35
CA ILE A 53 0.19 -2.65 2.70
C ILE A 53 1.31 -2.91 3.71
N PHE A 54 1.59 -1.89 4.51
CA PHE A 54 2.59 -1.95 5.58
C PHE A 54 1.98 -2.43 6.90
N ALA A 55 0.78 -1.97 7.21
CA ALA A 55 0.08 -2.31 8.45
C ALA A 55 -1.42 -2.41 8.20
N GLU A 56 -2.10 -3.20 9.02
CA GLU A 56 -3.53 -3.48 8.90
C GLU A 56 -4.28 -3.20 10.20
N SER A 57 -5.59 -3.44 10.20
CA SER A 57 -6.49 -3.16 11.33
C SER A 57 -5.90 -3.63 12.66
N ASN A 58 -6.01 -2.76 13.66
CA ASN A 58 -5.54 -2.96 15.03
C ASN A 58 -4.02 -2.91 15.23
N ASP A 59 -3.24 -2.74 14.18
CA ASP A 59 -1.80 -2.52 14.34
C ASP A 59 -1.52 -1.13 14.92
N TRP A 60 -0.45 -1.05 15.68
CA TRP A 60 0.12 0.21 16.14
C TRP A 60 1.28 0.60 15.24
N VAL A 61 1.20 1.76 14.62
CA VAL A 61 2.22 2.27 13.71
C VAL A 61 2.96 3.43 14.37
N ASP A 62 4.28 3.31 14.45
CA ASP A 62 5.15 4.39 14.91
C ASP A 62 5.47 5.31 13.73
N ILE A 63 4.74 6.41 13.64
CA ILE A 63 4.88 7.38 12.56
C ILE A 63 6.09 8.30 12.72
N SER A 64 6.73 8.30 13.88
CA SER A 64 7.93 9.10 14.13
C SER A 64 9.20 8.44 13.61
N SER A 65 9.17 7.13 13.40
CA SER A 65 10.27 6.38 12.79
C SER A 65 10.37 6.64 11.29
N VAL A 66 11.60 6.64 10.78
CA VAL A 66 11.85 6.70 9.33
C VAL A 66 12.76 5.54 8.97
N PRO A 67 12.26 4.50 8.29
CA PRO A 67 10.86 4.27 7.90
C PRO A 67 9.93 4.00 9.10
N PRO A 68 8.60 4.13 8.92
CA PRO A 68 7.64 3.78 9.96
C PRO A 68 7.81 2.34 10.43
N LYS A 69 7.45 2.07 11.68
CA LYS A 69 7.55 0.73 12.28
C LYS A 69 6.23 0.33 12.90
N ILE A 70 5.97 -0.98 12.86
CA ILE A 70 4.84 -1.57 13.57
C ILE A 70 5.31 -1.92 14.99
N ARG A 71 4.52 -1.54 15.99
CA ARG A 71 4.74 -1.90 17.39
C ARG A 71 3.75 -2.98 17.80
N ILE A 72 4.25 -4.00 18.49
CA ILE A 72 3.42 -5.12 18.94
C ILE A 72 2.60 -4.71 20.16
N ASP A 73 3.16 -3.84 21.01
CA ASP A 73 2.49 -3.32 22.19
C ASP A 73 2.75 -1.82 22.34
N ASN A 74 1.91 -1.19 23.15
CA ASN A 74 2.01 0.23 23.47
C ASN A 74 2.48 0.46 24.90
N ASN A 75 3.18 -0.49 25.51
CA ASN A 75 3.61 -0.43 26.91
C ASN A 75 4.62 0.67 27.20
N ASN A 76 5.27 1.21 26.19
CA ASN A 76 6.20 2.32 26.35
C ASN A 76 5.46 3.66 26.26
N LYS A 77 5.11 4.23 27.40
CA LYS A 77 4.37 5.50 27.51
C LYS A 77 5.04 6.69 26.82
N ASN A 78 6.37 6.63 26.63
CA ASN A 78 7.11 7.71 25.97
C ASN A 78 6.79 7.85 24.48
N TYR A 79 6.20 6.82 23.88
CA TYR A 79 5.86 6.79 22.46
C TYR A 79 4.36 6.94 22.17
N LEU A 80 3.51 7.06 23.19
CA LEU A 80 2.06 7.08 23.01
C LEU A 80 1.59 8.20 22.06
N ASN A 81 2.23 9.37 22.11
CA ASN A 81 1.87 10.50 21.24
C ASN A 81 2.33 10.32 19.80
N LYS A 82 3.16 9.32 19.52
CA LYS A 82 3.76 9.05 18.20
C LYS A 82 3.23 7.77 17.57
N LEU A 83 2.41 7.02 18.30
CA LEU A 83 1.80 5.79 17.83
C LEU A 83 0.38 6.06 17.34
N THR A 84 0.08 5.52 16.17
CA THR A 84 -1.27 5.53 15.61
C THR A 84 -1.79 4.11 15.54
N LYS A 85 -2.91 3.86 16.22
CA LYS A 85 -3.61 2.58 16.09
C LYS A 85 -4.51 2.62 14.88
N LEU A 86 -4.40 1.62 14.01
CA LEU A 86 -5.25 1.53 12.83
C LEU A 86 -6.64 1.06 13.21
N GLU A 87 -7.64 1.78 12.73
CA GLU A 87 -9.05 1.44 12.92
C GLU A 87 -9.43 0.21 12.10
N HIS A 88 -10.59 -0.36 12.41
CA HIS A 88 -11.14 -1.49 11.68
C HIS A 88 -11.29 -1.16 10.19
N ASN A 89 -10.93 -2.10 9.32
CA ASN A 89 -10.97 -1.97 7.86
C ASN A 89 -10.15 -0.78 7.32
N THR A 90 -9.06 -0.44 7.98
CA THR A 90 -8.09 0.53 7.46
C THR A 90 -6.72 -0.10 7.29
N PHE A 91 -5.94 0.50 6.39
CA PHE A 91 -4.60 0.03 6.04
C PHE A 91 -3.64 1.21 5.97
N TYR A 92 -2.43 0.99 6.46
CA TYR A 92 -1.34 1.95 6.29
C TYR A 92 -0.50 1.48 5.12
N VAL A 93 -0.41 2.30 4.09
CA VAL A 93 0.24 1.93 2.83
C VAL A 93 1.48 2.78 2.59
N LEU A 94 2.52 2.16 2.03
CA LEU A 94 3.80 2.80 1.75
C LEU A 94 4.24 2.48 0.31
N GLY A 95 5.05 3.38 -0.26
CA GLY A 95 5.81 3.09 -1.47
C GLY A 95 7.19 2.54 -1.11
N TYR A 96 7.72 1.67 -1.95
CA TYR A 96 9.08 1.14 -1.76
C TYR A 96 10.15 2.21 -2.00
N ASN A 97 9.90 3.13 -2.91
CA ASN A 97 10.78 4.28 -3.14
C ASN A 97 10.34 5.42 -2.23
N GLU A 98 10.90 5.46 -1.03
CA GLU A 98 10.48 6.39 0.02
C GLU A 98 10.56 7.86 -0.39
N GLN A 99 11.60 8.23 -1.15
CA GLN A 99 11.81 9.62 -1.56
C GLN A 99 10.85 10.08 -2.64
N MET A 100 10.30 9.15 -3.42
CA MET A 100 9.41 9.42 -4.55
C MET A 100 7.97 9.01 -4.28
N SER A 101 7.63 8.76 -3.02
CA SER A 101 6.30 8.25 -2.66
C SER A 101 5.53 9.25 -1.82
N LYS A 102 4.29 9.53 -2.25
CA LYS A 102 3.25 10.09 -1.38
C LYS A 102 2.34 8.95 -0.95
N ASP A 103 2.35 8.64 0.33
CA ASP A 103 1.67 7.49 0.90
C ASP A 103 1.05 7.83 2.26
N SER A 104 0.74 6.81 3.07
CA SER A 104 0.09 7.03 4.37
C SER A 104 0.87 7.93 5.32
N ARG A 105 2.17 8.08 5.13
CA ARG A 105 2.97 9.07 5.90
C ARG A 105 2.48 10.49 5.66
N HIS A 106 1.85 10.75 4.51
CA HIS A 106 1.38 12.06 4.08
C HIS A 106 -0.13 12.22 4.23
N PHE A 107 -0.92 11.20 3.85
CA PHE A 107 -2.38 11.31 3.81
C PHE A 107 -3.10 10.41 4.83
N GLY A 108 -2.36 9.68 5.66
CA GLY A 108 -2.95 8.79 6.66
C GLY A 108 -3.41 7.45 6.10
N PRO A 109 -4.03 6.61 6.93
CA PRO A 109 -4.52 5.30 6.50
C PRO A 109 -5.59 5.40 5.41
N ILE A 110 -5.70 4.36 4.60
CA ILE A 110 -6.78 4.23 3.62
C ILE A 110 -7.82 3.23 4.14
N ALA A 111 -9.06 3.38 3.67
CA ALA A 111 -10.15 2.49 4.01
C ALA A 111 -10.24 1.33 3.01
N TYR A 112 -10.79 0.22 3.47
CA TYR A 112 -11.01 -0.97 2.63
C TYR A 112 -11.76 -0.64 1.34
N ASP A 113 -12.77 0.21 1.41
CA ASP A 113 -13.61 0.56 0.26
C ASP A 113 -12.89 1.43 -0.79
N GLN A 114 -11.73 2.00 -0.46
CA GLN A 114 -10.91 2.71 -1.44
C GLN A 114 -10.09 1.76 -2.31
N ILE A 115 -9.85 0.52 -1.85
CA ILE A 115 -9.03 -0.45 -2.57
C ILE A 115 -9.82 -1.03 -3.73
N ILE A 116 -9.24 -0.95 -4.94
CA ILE A 116 -9.82 -1.50 -6.16
C ILE A 116 -9.40 -2.95 -6.34
N GLY A 117 -8.16 -3.28 -5.99
CA GLY A 117 -7.66 -4.63 -6.12
C GLY A 117 -6.21 -4.77 -5.71
N LYS A 118 -5.76 -6.02 -5.77
CA LYS A 118 -4.40 -6.46 -5.45
C LYS A 118 -3.66 -6.80 -6.73
N LEU A 119 -2.40 -6.39 -6.81
CA LEU A 119 -1.49 -6.79 -7.88
C LEU A 119 -1.22 -8.29 -7.81
N ILE A 120 -1.42 -9.00 -8.91
CA ILE A 120 -1.20 -10.44 -8.97
C ILE A 120 -0.13 -10.85 -9.98
N PHE A 121 0.10 -10.06 -11.03
CA PHE A 121 0.96 -10.48 -12.12
C PHE A 121 1.48 -9.29 -12.91
N ARG A 122 2.79 -9.29 -13.23
CA ARG A 122 3.36 -8.38 -14.23
C ARG A 122 3.58 -9.17 -15.52
N TYR A 123 2.96 -8.75 -16.62
CA TYR A 123 3.04 -9.46 -17.91
C TYR A 123 3.90 -8.74 -18.93
N TYR A 124 4.32 -7.51 -18.67
CA TYR A 124 5.22 -6.76 -19.54
C TYR A 124 6.06 -5.80 -18.69
N PRO A 125 7.33 -5.59 -18.97
CA PRO A 125 8.11 -6.16 -20.10
C PRO A 125 8.35 -7.66 -19.94
N PHE A 126 8.55 -8.35 -21.07
CA PHE A 126 8.63 -9.83 -21.11
C PHE A 126 9.80 -10.40 -20.32
N ASN A 127 10.89 -9.63 -20.17
CA ASN A 127 12.05 -10.06 -19.37
C ASN A 127 11.84 -9.90 -17.87
N SER A 128 10.69 -9.37 -17.45
CA SER A 128 10.38 -9.08 -16.04
C SER A 128 9.06 -9.69 -15.59
N ILE A 129 8.55 -10.69 -16.30
CA ILE A 129 7.32 -11.40 -15.95
C ILE A 129 7.45 -11.95 -14.52
N ARG A 130 6.45 -11.68 -13.70
CA ARG A 130 6.48 -12.05 -12.28
C ARG A 130 5.08 -12.15 -11.70
N PHE A 131 4.86 -13.17 -10.86
CA PHE A 131 3.69 -13.26 -9.96
C PHE A 131 3.98 -12.54 -8.64
N PHE A 132 2.97 -11.97 -8.11
CA PHE A 132 3.04 -11.26 -6.82
C PHE A 132 2.12 -11.88 -5.77
#